data_91e714f9e5159eb49e8ff1a7dbf654b8
#
_entry.id   91e714f9e5159eb49e8ff1a7dbf654b8
#
_cell.length_a   1.000
_cell.length_b   1.000
_cell.length_c   1.000
_cell.angle_alpha   90.00
_cell.angle_beta   90.00
_cell.angle_gamma   90.00
#
_symmetry.space_group_name_H-M   'P 1'
#
loop_
_entity.id
_entity.type
_entity.pdbx_description
1 polymer ?
#
loop_
_entity_poly.entity_id
_entity_poly.type
_entity_poly.pdbx_seq_one_letter_code
_entity_poly.pdbx_strand_id
1 'polypeptide(L)'
;MRVSGVCDDTTWSTLVESSFKLGDRLLYLVSPLVRGDDVAQLQLLLSRVGFDCGRVDGFLGPKTAKVLTDFQQNYGLIPDGICGPQTLQALRRASRNSGLGPGVGIVRQRHTAKNYGDDLAKLRVVVGQFGHLDRLVVDLAERLRARHTDVAVINDPDPQRHARLANDFAAHLYIGVESHDTQVCELAYYHTEGFHSVPAHIYATLAAEAIERSAPWFKP
;
A
#
# COMPACT_ATOMS: atom_id res chain seq x y z
N MET A 1 12.65 -1.76 -6.91
CA MET A 1 13.34 -2.86 -7.62
C MET A 1 14.18 -2.22 -8.72
N ARG A 2 15.50 -2.40 -8.75
CA ARG A 2 16.30 -1.85 -9.86
C ARG A 2 15.89 -2.57 -11.15
N VAL A 3 15.55 -1.83 -12.16
CA VAL A 3 15.29 -2.37 -13.50
C VAL A 3 16.66 -2.74 -14.11
N SER A 4 17.12 -3.94 -13.77
CA SER A 4 18.40 -4.48 -14.29
C SER A 4 18.23 -5.17 -15.64
N GLY A 5 16.98 -5.39 -16.08
CA GLY A 5 16.67 -6.25 -17.23
C GLY A 5 16.92 -7.74 -16.98
N VAL A 6 17.32 -8.13 -15.78
CA VAL A 6 17.59 -9.52 -15.39
C VAL A 6 16.53 -9.99 -14.42
N CYS A 7 15.93 -11.14 -14.70
CA CYS A 7 15.02 -11.83 -13.79
C CYS A 7 15.87 -12.67 -12.81
N ASP A 8 16.23 -12.08 -11.67
CA ASP A 8 16.89 -12.80 -10.58
C ASP A 8 15.87 -13.59 -9.72
N ASP A 9 16.36 -14.41 -8.78
CA ASP A 9 15.53 -15.24 -7.92
C ASP A 9 14.49 -14.41 -7.12
N THR A 10 14.86 -13.19 -6.73
CA THR A 10 13.96 -12.27 -6.02
C THR A 10 12.84 -11.77 -6.93
N THR A 11 13.20 -11.40 -8.16
CA THR A 11 12.24 -10.98 -9.19
C THR A 11 11.30 -12.14 -9.54
N TRP A 12 11.86 -13.32 -9.76
CA TRP A 12 11.06 -14.51 -10.05
C TRP A 12 10.10 -14.86 -8.92
N SER A 13 10.58 -14.90 -7.68
CA SER A 13 9.74 -15.16 -6.50
C SER A 13 8.61 -14.15 -6.38
N THR A 14 8.89 -12.87 -6.59
CA THR A 14 7.88 -11.80 -6.53
C THR A 14 6.82 -11.95 -7.63
N LEU A 15 7.23 -12.30 -8.86
CA LEU A 15 6.31 -12.57 -9.96
C LEU A 15 5.42 -13.78 -9.67
N VAL A 16 5.99 -14.87 -9.15
CA VAL A 16 5.22 -16.06 -8.74
C VAL A 16 4.23 -15.71 -7.64
N GLU A 17 4.67 -14.97 -6.62
CA GLU A 17 3.79 -14.57 -5.50
C GLU A 17 2.64 -13.66 -5.95
N SER A 18 2.85 -12.78 -6.92
CA SER A 18 1.82 -11.91 -7.48
C SER A 18 0.88 -12.61 -8.47
N SER A 19 1.26 -13.80 -8.96
CA SER A 19 0.43 -14.55 -9.90
C SER A 19 -0.75 -15.31 -9.26
N PHE A 20 -0.69 -15.54 -7.94
CA PHE A 20 -1.74 -16.27 -7.24
C PHE A 20 -3.02 -15.45 -7.14
N LYS A 21 -4.14 -16.11 -7.46
CA LYS A 21 -5.49 -15.57 -7.22
C LYS A 21 -6.05 -16.12 -5.93
N LEU A 22 -6.94 -15.37 -5.31
CA LEU A 22 -7.58 -15.78 -4.06
C LEU A 22 -8.38 -17.08 -4.23
N GLY A 23 -7.87 -18.14 -3.63
CA GLY A 23 -8.38 -19.52 -3.71
C GLY A 23 -7.41 -20.51 -4.35
N ASP A 24 -6.31 -20.06 -4.97
CA ASP A 24 -5.31 -20.93 -5.58
C ASP A 24 -4.47 -21.65 -4.52
N ARG A 25 -4.32 -21.03 -3.36
CA ARG A 25 -3.57 -21.59 -2.21
C ARG A 25 -4.26 -21.29 -0.89
N LEU A 26 -3.88 -22.02 0.16
CA LEU A 26 -4.29 -21.74 1.52
C LEU A 26 -3.53 -20.50 2.03
N LEU A 27 -4.26 -19.56 2.65
CA LEU A 27 -3.66 -18.36 3.24
C LEU A 27 -3.75 -18.44 4.76
N TYR A 28 -2.60 -18.46 5.42
CA TYR A 28 -2.47 -18.51 6.87
C TYR A 28 -1.18 -17.87 7.33
N LEU A 29 -1.08 -17.54 8.61
CA LEU A 29 0.11 -16.93 9.18
C LEU A 29 1.27 -17.92 9.23
N VAL A 30 2.37 -17.59 8.57
CA VAL A 30 3.60 -18.40 8.53
C VAL A 30 4.82 -17.46 8.43
N SER A 31 5.98 -17.96 8.75
CA SER A 31 7.24 -17.23 8.59
C SER A 31 8.10 -17.92 7.52
N PRO A 32 8.56 -17.21 6.48
CA PRO A 32 8.27 -15.82 6.14
C PRO A 32 6.80 -15.57 5.81
N LEU A 33 6.32 -14.32 5.98
CA LEU A 33 4.92 -13.98 5.74
C LEU A 33 4.49 -14.28 4.31
N VAL A 34 3.33 -14.89 4.15
CA VAL A 34 2.68 -15.03 2.84
C VAL A 34 2.33 -13.65 2.31
N ARG A 35 2.66 -13.39 1.06
CA ARG A 35 2.36 -12.14 0.36
C ARG A 35 1.86 -12.40 -1.05
N GLY A 36 1.12 -11.46 -1.60
CA GLY A 36 0.62 -11.50 -2.97
C GLY A 36 -0.71 -10.79 -3.13
N ASP A 37 -1.18 -10.76 -4.37
CA ASP A 37 -2.46 -10.15 -4.74
C ASP A 37 -3.65 -10.93 -4.13
N ASP A 38 -3.51 -12.23 -3.95
CA ASP A 38 -4.48 -13.07 -3.26
C ASP A 38 -4.68 -12.65 -1.80
N VAL A 39 -3.60 -12.28 -1.11
CA VAL A 39 -3.68 -11.75 0.27
C VAL A 39 -4.34 -10.36 0.27
N ALA A 40 -3.99 -9.48 -0.67
CA ALA A 40 -4.63 -8.18 -0.80
C ALA A 40 -6.13 -8.31 -1.08
N GLN A 41 -6.54 -9.25 -1.93
CA GLN A 41 -7.95 -9.57 -2.18
C GLN A 41 -8.66 -10.10 -0.93
N LEU A 42 -8.01 -10.97 -0.13
CA LEU A 42 -8.55 -11.44 1.15
C LEU A 42 -8.78 -10.27 2.11
N GLN A 43 -7.77 -9.40 2.30
CA GLN A 43 -7.88 -8.22 3.16
C GLN A 43 -9.02 -7.30 2.71
N LEU A 44 -9.18 -7.11 1.40
CA LEU A 44 -10.26 -6.31 0.83
C LEU A 44 -11.64 -6.91 1.12
N LEU A 45 -11.81 -8.23 0.93
CA LEU A 45 -13.08 -8.91 1.22
C LEU A 45 -13.43 -8.83 2.70
N LEU A 46 -12.48 -9.08 3.61
CA LEU A 46 -12.67 -8.91 5.05
C LEU A 46 -13.09 -7.48 5.39
N SER A 47 -12.44 -6.49 4.81
CA SER A 47 -12.80 -5.08 4.98
C SER A 47 -14.21 -4.76 4.51
N ARG A 48 -14.66 -5.34 3.39
CA ARG A 48 -16.03 -5.16 2.86
C ARG A 48 -17.10 -5.73 3.77
N VAL A 49 -16.81 -6.84 4.44
CA VAL A 49 -17.76 -7.47 5.38
C VAL A 49 -17.65 -6.91 6.81
N GLY A 50 -16.89 -5.83 6.99
CA GLY A 50 -16.83 -5.10 8.26
C GLY A 50 -15.65 -5.45 9.17
N PHE A 51 -14.75 -6.33 8.72
CA PHE A 51 -13.58 -6.74 9.50
C PHE A 51 -12.33 -5.96 9.10
N ASP A 52 -11.78 -5.16 10.03
CA ASP A 52 -10.66 -4.24 9.77
C ASP A 52 -9.29 -4.91 9.90
N CYS A 53 -8.77 -5.41 8.79
CA CYS A 53 -7.39 -5.92 8.70
C CYS A 53 -6.30 -4.85 8.80
N GLY A 54 -6.66 -3.59 8.83
CA GLY A 54 -5.71 -2.52 8.71
C GLY A 54 -5.54 -2.04 7.27
N ARG A 55 -4.29 -1.83 6.87
CA ARG A 55 -3.96 -1.49 5.48
C ARG A 55 -4.14 -2.74 4.60
N VAL A 56 -4.66 -2.56 3.40
CA VAL A 56 -4.60 -3.59 2.35
C VAL A 56 -3.22 -3.50 1.72
N ASP A 57 -2.30 -4.31 2.18
CA ASP A 57 -0.89 -4.28 1.82
C ASP A 57 -0.38 -5.56 1.16
N GLY A 58 -1.26 -6.57 1.05
CA GLY A 58 -0.93 -7.86 0.47
C GLY A 58 -0.03 -8.74 1.35
N PHE A 59 0.17 -8.41 2.64
CA PHE A 59 0.91 -9.24 3.58
C PHE A 59 -0.03 -9.89 4.61
N LEU A 60 0.07 -11.21 4.76
CA LEU A 60 -0.69 -11.94 5.78
C LEU A 60 0.05 -11.88 7.12
N GLY A 61 -0.06 -10.72 7.78
CA GLY A 61 0.52 -10.51 9.09
C GLY A 61 -0.39 -10.95 10.25
N PRO A 62 0.09 -10.84 11.50
CA PRO A 62 -0.66 -11.26 12.69
C PRO A 62 -2.03 -10.59 12.82
N LYS A 63 -2.15 -9.32 12.41
CA LYS A 63 -3.43 -8.59 12.42
C LYS A 63 -4.43 -9.20 11.45
N THR A 64 -4.01 -9.50 10.22
CA THR A 64 -4.87 -10.15 9.22
C THR A 64 -5.30 -11.54 9.67
N ALA A 65 -4.37 -12.33 10.24
CA ALA A 65 -4.67 -13.66 10.76
C ALA A 65 -5.70 -13.60 11.91
N LYS A 66 -5.53 -12.66 12.85
CA LYS A 66 -6.49 -12.46 13.93
C LYS A 66 -7.88 -12.10 13.40
N VAL A 67 -7.95 -11.16 12.47
CA VAL A 67 -9.21 -10.73 11.86
C VAL A 67 -9.88 -11.87 11.07
N LEU A 68 -9.09 -12.72 10.42
CA LEU A 68 -9.60 -13.91 9.75
C LEU A 68 -10.24 -14.90 10.75
N THR A 69 -9.58 -15.14 11.89
CA THR A 69 -10.13 -15.94 12.98
C THR A 69 -11.42 -15.34 13.54
N ASP A 70 -11.44 -14.02 13.77
CA ASP A 70 -12.63 -13.31 14.24
C ASP A 70 -13.80 -13.43 13.22
N PHE A 71 -13.51 -13.33 11.92
CA PHE A 71 -14.49 -13.59 10.87
C PHE A 71 -15.04 -15.02 10.93
N GLN A 72 -14.16 -16.02 11.00
CA GLN A 72 -14.55 -17.43 11.07
C GLN A 72 -15.47 -17.69 12.26
N GLN A 73 -15.11 -17.17 13.44
CA GLN A 73 -15.92 -17.30 14.65
C GLN A 73 -17.31 -16.69 14.47
N ASN A 74 -17.41 -15.48 13.92
CA ASN A 74 -18.67 -14.77 13.71
C ASN A 74 -19.58 -15.46 12.68
N TYR A 75 -18.99 -16.20 11.74
CA TYR A 75 -19.73 -16.91 10.69
C TYR A 75 -19.92 -18.40 10.97
N GLY A 76 -19.63 -18.87 12.20
CA GLY A 76 -19.84 -20.25 12.62
C GLY A 76 -18.92 -21.25 11.93
N LEU A 77 -17.74 -20.80 11.49
CA LEU A 77 -16.67 -21.63 10.94
C LEU A 77 -15.69 -22.05 12.05
N ILE A 78 -14.84 -23.02 11.76
CA ILE A 78 -13.72 -23.36 12.65
C ILE A 78 -12.74 -22.15 12.64
N PRO A 79 -12.46 -21.53 13.81
CA PRO A 79 -11.62 -20.32 13.90
C PRO A 79 -10.12 -20.71 13.92
N ASP A 80 -9.64 -21.33 12.84
CA ASP A 80 -8.29 -21.82 12.68
C ASP A 80 -7.31 -20.78 12.10
N GLY A 81 -7.83 -19.62 11.65
CA GLY A 81 -7.03 -18.57 11.02
C GLY A 81 -6.52 -18.94 9.63
N ILE A 82 -7.11 -19.98 8.99
CA ILE A 82 -6.75 -20.43 7.65
C ILE A 82 -7.84 -20.04 6.65
N CYS A 83 -7.51 -19.25 5.65
CA CYS A 83 -8.40 -19.00 4.53
C CYS A 83 -8.34 -20.16 3.54
N GLY A 84 -9.10 -21.20 3.83
CA GLY A 84 -9.35 -22.34 2.93
C GLY A 84 -10.65 -22.18 2.14
N PRO A 85 -11.05 -23.19 1.35
CA PRO A 85 -12.22 -23.12 0.47
C PRO A 85 -13.53 -22.77 1.20
N GLN A 86 -13.74 -23.31 2.41
CA GLN A 86 -14.95 -23.04 3.20
C GLN A 86 -15.00 -21.58 3.67
N THR A 87 -13.89 -21.08 4.22
CA THR A 87 -13.75 -19.69 4.66
C THR A 87 -13.94 -18.73 3.49
N LEU A 88 -13.31 -19.03 2.36
CA LEU A 88 -13.43 -18.21 1.15
C LEU A 88 -14.88 -18.18 0.61
N GLN A 89 -15.56 -19.32 0.61
CA GLN A 89 -16.96 -19.39 0.20
C GLN A 89 -17.87 -18.54 1.11
N ALA A 90 -17.69 -18.63 2.42
CA ALA A 90 -18.42 -17.82 3.38
C ALA A 90 -18.15 -16.32 3.18
N LEU A 91 -16.88 -15.96 2.98
CA LEU A 91 -16.46 -14.59 2.74
C LEU A 91 -17.07 -13.99 1.46
N ARG A 92 -17.07 -14.77 0.38
CA ARG A 92 -17.69 -14.36 -0.89
C ARG A 92 -19.22 -14.22 -0.76
N ARG A 93 -19.88 -15.08 0.00
CA ARG A 93 -21.34 -14.95 0.28
C ARG A 93 -21.64 -13.70 1.11
N ALA A 94 -20.91 -13.50 2.20
CA ALA A 94 -21.06 -12.31 3.05
C ALA A 94 -20.80 -11.02 2.28
N SER A 95 -19.76 -10.96 1.46
CA SER A 95 -19.41 -9.79 0.65
C SER A 95 -20.47 -9.43 -0.40
N ARG A 96 -21.19 -10.43 -0.96
CA ARG A 96 -22.30 -10.14 -1.89
C ARG A 96 -23.49 -9.50 -1.18
N ASN A 97 -23.70 -9.83 0.09
CA ASN A 97 -24.84 -9.35 0.89
C ASN A 97 -24.55 -8.01 1.61
N SER A 98 -23.27 -7.60 1.69
CA SER A 98 -22.87 -6.39 2.43
C SER A 98 -23.02 -5.08 1.67
N GLY A 99 -23.69 -5.08 0.51
CA GLY A 99 -23.98 -3.85 -0.27
C GLY A 99 -22.76 -3.30 -1.02
N LEU A 100 -22.98 -2.24 -1.82
CA LEU A 100 -21.96 -1.58 -2.64
C LEU A 100 -21.15 -0.49 -1.90
N GLY A 101 -21.24 -0.44 -0.57
CA GLY A 101 -20.53 0.54 0.24
C GLY A 101 -19.01 0.32 0.28
N PRO A 102 -18.23 1.37 0.53
CA PRO A 102 -16.78 1.24 0.71
C PRO A 102 -16.50 0.41 1.96
N GLY A 103 -15.55 -0.53 1.89
CA GLY A 103 -15.14 -1.33 3.03
C GLY A 103 -14.58 -0.48 4.19
N VAL A 104 -14.61 -1.04 5.40
CA VAL A 104 -14.18 -0.36 6.65
C VAL A 104 -12.76 0.20 6.53
N GLY A 105 -11.85 -0.51 5.87
CA GLY A 105 -10.49 -0.03 5.63
C GLY A 105 -10.44 1.26 4.82
N ILE A 106 -11.27 1.38 3.78
CA ILE A 106 -11.37 2.58 2.94
C ILE A 106 -11.98 3.74 3.73
N VAL A 107 -13.05 3.46 4.50
CA VAL A 107 -13.68 4.47 5.37
C VAL A 107 -12.68 5.00 6.38
N ARG A 108 -11.90 4.11 7.01
CA ARG A 108 -10.86 4.50 7.95
C ARG A 108 -9.78 5.35 7.27
N GLN A 109 -9.27 4.93 6.11
CA GLN A 109 -8.25 5.70 5.37
C GLN A 109 -8.76 7.11 5.03
N ARG A 110 -10.02 7.23 4.57
CA ARG A 110 -10.64 8.53 4.30
C ARG A 110 -10.79 9.38 5.57
N HIS A 111 -11.19 8.76 6.67
CA HIS A 111 -11.32 9.45 7.96
C HIS A 111 -9.95 9.91 8.47
N THR A 112 -8.94 9.05 8.38
CA THR A 112 -7.56 9.40 8.75
C THR A 112 -7.06 10.56 7.89
N ALA A 113 -7.23 10.49 6.56
CA ALA A 113 -6.83 11.58 5.67
C ALA A 113 -7.54 12.91 6.00
N LYS A 114 -8.84 12.86 6.34
CA LYS A 114 -9.57 14.06 6.79
C LYS A 114 -9.10 14.61 8.13
N ASN A 115 -8.69 13.76 9.06
CA ASN A 115 -8.18 14.18 10.37
C ASN A 115 -6.84 14.90 10.30
N TYR A 116 -6.01 14.59 9.31
CA TYR A 116 -4.78 15.36 9.07
C TYR A 116 -5.09 16.70 8.37
N GLY A 117 -6.20 16.80 7.60
CA GLY A 117 -6.70 18.02 6.99
C GLY A 117 -5.59 18.84 6.30
N ASP A 118 -5.65 20.15 6.46
CA ASP A 118 -4.64 21.08 5.96
C ASP A 118 -3.44 21.28 6.93
N ASP A 119 -3.43 20.56 8.06
CA ASP A 119 -2.40 20.70 9.09
C ASP A 119 -1.22 19.74 8.79
N LEU A 120 -0.29 20.22 7.98
CA LEU A 120 0.92 19.49 7.63
C LEU A 120 1.82 19.17 8.84
N ALA A 121 1.69 19.89 9.94
CA ALA A 121 2.46 19.64 11.17
C ALA A 121 2.13 18.28 11.83
N LYS A 122 0.98 17.73 11.52
CA LYS A 122 0.58 16.39 12.01
C LYS A 122 1.07 15.24 11.14
N LEU A 123 1.64 15.55 9.96
CA LEU A 123 2.10 14.54 9.03
C LEU A 123 3.55 14.14 9.30
N ARG A 124 3.80 12.86 9.22
CA ARG A 124 5.14 12.29 9.08
C ARG A 124 5.31 11.83 7.64
N VAL A 125 6.26 12.44 6.96
CA VAL A 125 6.52 12.20 5.55
C VAL A 125 7.91 11.62 5.38
N VAL A 126 8.03 10.58 4.59
CA VAL A 126 9.33 10.09 4.14
C VAL A 126 9.51 10.45 2.68
N VAL A 127 10.63 11.10 2.38
CA VAL A 127 11.05 11.37 1.00
C VAL A 127 12.24 10.49 0.70
N GLY A 128 12.10 9.59 -0.25
CA GLY A 128 13.11 8.62 -0.64
C GLY A 128 13.59 8.84 -2.06
N GLN A 129 14.87 8.54 -2.34
CA GLN A 129 15.41 8.50 -3.68
C GLN A 129 16.27 7.26 -3.88
N PHE A 130 16.29 6.76 -5.12
CA PHE A 130 16.99 5.54 -5.50
C PHE A 130 18.34 5.77 -6.19
N GLY A 131 18.74 7.02 -6.34
CA GLY A 131 20.06 7.46 -6.86
C GLY A 131 20.02 8.81 -7.57
N HIS A 132 21.05 9.61 -7.34
CA HIS A 132 21.38 10.85 -8.08
C HIS A 132 20.42 12.04 -7.98
N LEU A 133 19.42 12.00 -7.09
CA LEU A 133 18.43 13.08 -6.91
C LEU A 133 18.55 13.80 -5.56
N ASP A 134 19.74 13.79 -4.94
CA ASP A 134 19.97 14.33 -3.59
C ASP A 134 19.47 15.77 -3.44
N ARG A 135 19.77 16.65 -4.41
CA ARG A 135 19.37 18.07 -4.35
C ARG A 135 17.85 18.24 -4.36
N LEU A 136 17.15 17.48 -5.21
CA LEU A 136 15.70 17.54 -5.32
C LEU A 136 15.04 17.07 -4.04
N VAL A 137 15.52 15.95 -3.48
CA VAL A 137 14.95 15.36 -2.27
C VAL A 137 15.21 16.23 -1.05
N VAL A 138 16.41 16.85 -0.95
CA VAL A 138 16.74 17.79 0.12
C VAL A 138 15.87 19.05 0.04
N ASP A 139 15.74 19.67 -1.14
CA ASP A 139 14.90 20.86 -1.33
C ASP A 139 13.43 20.57 -1.00
N LEU A 140 12.92 19.43 -1.44
CA LEU A 140 11.56 19.00 -1.11
C LEU A 140 11.38 18.80 0.40
N ALA A 141 12.33 18.15 1.06
CA ALA A 141 12.28 17.93 2.50
C ALA A 141 12.35 19.26 3.28
N GLU A 142 13.21 20.21 2.86
CA GLU A 142 13.29 21.53 3.48
C GLU A 142 11.98 22.31 3.34
N ARG A 143 11.36 22.30 2.15
CA ARG A 143 10.06 22.95 1.92
C ARG A 143 8.94 22.36 2.78
N LEU A 144 8.94 21.03 2.98
CA LEU A 144 7.98 20.36 3.87
C LEU A 144 8.25 20.73 5.34
N ARG A 145 9.51 20.71 5.78
CA ARG A 145 9.90 21.12 7.15
C ARG A 145 9.56 22.58 7.45
N ALA A 146 9.71 23.49 6.46
CA ALA A 146 9.29 24.88 6.60
C ALA A 146 7.79 25.03 6.87
N ARG A 147 6.99 23.99 6.61
CA ARG A 147 5.56 23.89 6.95
C ARG A 147 5.28 23.05 8.20
N HIS A 148 6.30 22.90 9.03
CA HIS A 148 6.24 22.14 10.29
C HIS A 148 5.98 20.63 10.15
N THR A 149 6.12 20.08 8.93
CA THR A 149 5.99 18.65 8.68
C THR A 149 7.20 17.91 9.25
N ASP A 150 6.98 16.79 9.91
CA ASP A 150 8.06 15.89 10.34
C ASP A 150 8.52 15.05 9.14
N VAL A 151 9.78 15.25 8.72
CA VAL A 151 10.29 14.69 7.46
C VAL A 151 11.58 13.92 7.66
N ALA A 152 11.58 12.65 7.28
CA ALA A 152 12.76 11.84 7.11
C ALA A 152 13.14 11.71 5.63
N VAL A 153 14.45 11.67 5.35
CA VAL A 153 14.99 11.48 4.00
C VAL A 153 15.70 10.13 3.95
N ILE A 154 15.44 9.37 2.90
CA ILE A 154 16.10 8.09 2.62
C ILE A 154 16.83 8.19 1.29
N ASN A 155 18.14 7.92 1.35
CA ASN A 155 18.99 7.81 0.19
C ASN A 155 19.57 6.39 0.14
N ASP A 156 18.90 5.50 -0.56
CA ASP A 156 19.28 4.10 -0.65
C ASP A 156 18.76 3.50 -1.97
N PRO A 157 19.55 2.69 -2.68
CA PRO A 157 19.08 2.06 -3.90
C PRO A 157 18.11 0.88 -3.66
N ASP A 158 17.97 0.41 -2.41
CA ASP A 158 17.14 -0.75 -2.06
C ASP A 158 15.72 -0.34 -1.65
N PRO A 159 14.69 -0.65 -2.47
CA PRO A 159 13.30 -0.35 -2.15
C PRO A 159 12.80 -1.02 -0.86
N GLN A 160 13.33 -2.21 -0.53
CA GLN A 160 12.93 -2.91 0.70
C GLN A 160 13.43 -2.18 1.94
N ARG A 161 14.61 -1.56 1.85
CA ARG A 161 15.15 -0.72 2.91
C ARG A 161 14.33 0.56 3.09
N HIS A 162 13.90 1.17 1.99
CA HIS A 162 12.95 2.28 2.03
C HIS A 162 11.67 1.92 2.77
N ALA A 163 11.06 0.78 2.42
CA ALA A 163 9.83 0.32 3.06
C ALA A 163 10.03 0.08 4.58
N ARG A 164 11.14 -0.55 4.98
CA ARG A 164 11.46 -0.76 6.40
C ARG A 164 11.62 0.55 7.15
N LEU A 165 12.47 1.45 6.66
CA LEU A 165 12.74 2.73 7.31
C LEU A 165 11.48 3.62 7.36
N ALA A 166 10.65 3.62 6.32
CA ALA A 166 9.38 4.35 6.32
C ALA A 166 8.40 3.78 7.36
N ASN A 167 8.36 2.46 7.54
CA ASN A 167 7.53 1.81 8.56
C ASN A 167 8.07 2.08 9.97
N ASP A 168 9.38 2.02 10.19
CA ASP A 168 10.02 2.33 11.49
C ASP A 168 9.78 3.79 11.90
N PHE A 169 9.83 4.70 10.94
CA PHE A 169 9.47 6.11 11.12
C PHE A 169 7.96 6.30 11.32
N ALA A 170 7.16 5.25 11.10
CA ALA A 170 5.70 5.26 11.09
C ALA A 170 5.15 6.37 10.16
N ALA A 171 5.67 6.44 8.95
CA ALA A 171 5.30 7.44 7.95
C ALA A 171 3.81 7.36 7.59
N HIS A 172 3.17 8.54 7.51
CA HIS A 172 1.81 8.67 6.98
C HIS A 172 1.81 8.74 5.45
N LEU A 173 2.87 9.30 4.88
CA LEU A 173 3.09 9.41 3.44
C LEU A 173 4.54 9.07 3.11
N TYR A 174 4.74 8.25 2.09
CA TYR A 174 6.03 8.01 1.46
C TYR A 174 6.01 8.57 0.04
N ILE A 175 7.03 9.35 -0.30
CA ILE A 175 7.26 9.91 -1.63
C ILE A 175 8.60 9.36 -2.12
N GLY A 176 8.55 8.43 -3.07
CA GLY A 176 9.74 7.92 -3.75
C GLY A 176 10.00 8.69 -5.04
N VAL A 177 11.24 9.10 -5.26
CA VAL A 177 11.65 9.80 -6.48
C VAL A 177 12.73 9.00 -7.17
N GLU A 178 12.52 8.74 -8.45
CA GLU A 178 13.46 8.01 -9.31
C GLU A 178 13.64 8.77 -10.62
N SER A 179 14.84 8.74 -11.17
CA SER A 179 15.12 9.31 -12.49
C SER A 179 15.11 8.23 -13.56
N HIS A 180 14.50 8.52 -14.70
CA HIS A 180 14.50 7.68 -15.89
C HIS A 180 15.12 8.44 -17.08
N ASP A 181 15.57 7.71 -18.07
CA ASP A 181 16.15 8.26 -19.30
C ASP A 181 15.10 8.88 -20.25
N THR A 182 13.83 8.83 -19.85
CA THR A 182 12.71 9.38 -20.61
C THR A 182 12.37 10.80 -20.14
N GLN A 183 11.88 11.64 -21.07
CA GLN A 183 11.41 12.99 -20.74
C GLN A 183 9.96 13.00 -20.26
N VAL A 184 9.55 11.98 -19.52
CA VAL A 184 8.20 11.82 -19.00
C VAL A 184 8.26 11.78 -17.48
N CYS A 185 7.35 12.48 -16.81
CA CYS A 185 7.15 12.37 -15.37
C CYS A 185 6.01 11.39 -15.11
N GLU A 186 6.33 10.25 -14.53
CA GLU A 186 5.34 9.25 -14.16
C GLU A 186 5.02 9.33 -12.67
N LEU A 187 3.74 9.34 -12.34
CA LEU A 187 3.24 9.33 -10.96
C LEU A 187 2.56 8.00 -10.68
N ALA A 188 3.19 7.20 -9.84
CA ALA A 188 2.68 5.90 -9.44
C ALA A 188 2.13 5.92 -8.01
N TYR A 189 1.07 5.18 -7.76
CA TYR A 189 0.51 4.95 -6.44
C TYR A 189 0.17 3.47 -6.25
N TYR A 190 0.06 3.06 -4.98
CA TYR A 190 -0.23 1.66 -4.68
C TYR A 190 -1.60 1.24 -5.20
N HIS A 191 -1.60 0.23 -6.06
CA HIS A 191 -2.77 -0.34 -6.71
C HIS A 191 -2.61 -1.86 -6.83
N THR A 192 -3.71 -2.59 -6.62
CA THR A 192 -3.83 -4.01 -6.93
C THR A 192 -5.18 -4.26 -7.61
N GLU A 193 -5.41 -5.45 -8.17
CA GLU A 193 -6.69 -5.79 -8.76
C GLU A 193 -7.83 -5.64 -7.74
N GLY A 194 -8.74 -4.72 -7.99
CA GLY A 194 -9.88 -4.42 -7.12
C GLY A 194 -9.62 -3.53 -5.91
N PHE A 195 -8.38 -3.05 -5.72
CA PHE A 195 -8.05 -2.08 -4.67
C PHE A 195 -7.06 -1.03 -5.16
N HIS A 196 -7.29 0.21 -4.76
CA HIS A 196 -6.32 1.29 -4.85
C HIS A 196 -6.32 2.13 -3.57
N SER A 197 -5.17 2.66 -3.21
CA SER A 197 -5.08 3.60 -2.08
C SER A 197 -5.73 4.92 -2.47
N VAL A 198 -6.92 5.19 -1.97
CA VAL A 198 -7.67 6.44 -2.27
C VAL A 198 -6.86 7.69 -1.92
N PRO A 199 -6.21 7.79 -0.72
CA PRO A 199 -5.36 8.94 -0.44
C PRO A 199 -4.18 9.07 -1.41
N ALA A 200 -3.50 7.97 -1.71
CA ALA A 200 -2.35 8.01 -2.63
C ALA A 200 -2.77 8.42 -4.05
N HIS A 201 -3.92 7.95 -4.53
CA HIS A 201 -4.49 8.38 -5.81
C HIS A 201 -4.79 9.88 -5.83
N ILE A 202 -5.41 10.42 -4.76
CA ILE A 202 -5.67 11.86 -4.65
C ILE A 202 -4.37 12.66 -4.67
N TYR A 203 -3.36 12.25 -3.91
CA TYR A 203 -2.06 12.92 -3.90
C TYR A 203 -1.37 12.87 -5.26
N ALA A 204 -1.40 11.72 -5.94
CA ALA A 204 -0.84 11.59 -7.28
C ALA A 204 -1.54 12.52 -8.29
N THR A 205 -2.87 12.60 -8.26
CA THR A 205 -3.65 13.49 -9.13
C THR A 205 -3.31 14.96 -8.87
N LEU A 206 -3.28 15.39 -7.61
CA LEU A 206 -2.93 16.76 -7.25
C LEU A 206 -1.48 17.12 -7.62
N ALA A 207 -0.56 16.16 -7.48
CA ALA A 207 0.83 16.33 -7.89
C ALA A 207 0.94 16.48 -9.42
N ALA A 208 0.22 15.65 -10.20
CA ALA A 208 0.16 15.76 -11.66
C ALA A 208 -0.30 17.15 -12.10
N GLU A 209 -1.44 17.61 -11.56
CA GLU A 209 -1.96 18.95 -11.85
C GLU A 209 -0.99 20.09 -11.47
N ALA A 210 -0.26 19.91 -10.35
CA ALA A 210 0.73 20.90 -9.93
C ALA A 210 1.95 20.93 -10.87
N ILE A 211 2.41 19.76 -11.33
CA ILE A 211 3.52 19.63 -12.27
C ILE A 211 3.13 20.23 -13.62
N GLU A 212 1.95 19.92 -14.16
CA GLU A 212 1.46 20.50 -15.41
C GLU A 212 1.41 22.02 -15.37
N ARG A 213 0.98 22.60 -14.25
CA ARG A 213 0.91 24.06 -14.08
C ARG A 213 2.27 24.71 -13.93
N SER A 214 3.23 24.04 -13.28
CA SER A 214 4.54 24.62 -12.94
C SER A 214 5.61 24.32 -13.97
N ALA A 215 5.47 23.24 -14.70
CA ALA A 215 6.42 22.76 -15.69
C ALA A 215 5.69 22.16 -16.92
N PRO A 216 5.04 23.01 -17.75
CA PRO A 216 4.22 22.55 -18.87
C PRO A 216 5.00 21.78 -19.96
N TRP A 217 6.32 21.84 -19.93
CA TRP A 217 7.21 21.02 -20.78
C TRP A 217 7.38 19.58 -20.27
N PHE A 218 7.04 19.28 -19.02
CA PHE A 218 6.90 17.93 -18.50
C PHE A 218 5.47 17.46 -18.77
N LYS A 219 5.32 16.35 -19.47
CA LYS A 219 4.01 15.67 -19.58
C LYS A 219 3.94 14.61 -18.46
N PRO A 220 2.99 14.72 -17.52
CA PRO A 220 2.76 13.67 -16.51
C PRO A 220 2.14 12.43 -17.13
#